data_070a9a2be787be92be3c3ed2a3d0ad48
#
_entry.id   070a9a2be787be92be3c3ed2a3d0ad48
#
_cell.length_a   1.000
_cell.length_b   1.000
_cell.length_c   1.000
_cell.angle_alpha   90.00
_cell.angle_beta   90.00
_cell.angle_gamma   90.00
#
_symmetry.space_group_name_H-M   'P 1'
#
loop_
_entity.id
_entity.type
_entity.pdbx_description
1 polymer ?
#
loop_
_entity_poly.entity_id
_entity_poly.type
_entity_poly.pdbx_seq_one_letter_code
_entity_poly.pdbx_strand_id
1 'polypeptide(L)'
;MPLPLKPGYNFNYARLRRTSNSEMTSAEAYTDFYGLSYILAGERIVYSPGYTAVLQAGDVNFIPRNVYTRAACPSSEVYEAVLLKFTDPMIDDLLTLFGAETYEDLCGECVIHCEKSTQAKIITILNDMESEWNHYNKYSELILKGLLHRLIITCLRERKLGGVPIQLLEKKHECLCDAIKYIKTHLHENPSLKETADYVHVSSSYLSKIFISQLHTSFSDFVLSEKVQCAQKLLINSKLSMTQITMEAGFSSNAYFSDCFKRCTGLSPTQFRKANGGLC
;
A
#
# COMPACT_ATOMS: atom_id res chain seq x y z
N MET A 1 -10.91 -9.95 -6.06
CA MET A 1 -11.01 -9.60 -4.63
C MET A 1 -9.87 -10.25 -3.89
N PRO A 2 -9.05 -9.51 -3.14
CA PRO A 2 -8.10 -10.13 -2.24
C PRO A 2 -8.88 -10.93 -1.20
N LEU A 3 -8.52 -12.19 -1.01
CA LEU A 3 -9.17 -13.03 0.02
C LEU A 3 -8.98 -12.34 1.38
N PRO A 4 -10.06 -12.09 2.15
CA PRO A 4 -9.95 -11.51 3.48
C PRO A 4 -9.13 -12.43 4.40
N LEU A 5 -8.60 -11.87 5.49
CA LEU A 5 -8.07 -12.69 6.58
C LEU A 5 -9.19 -13.60 7.10
N LYS A 6 -8.85 -14.83 7.47
CA LYS A 6 -9.81 -15.71 8.15
C LYS A 6 -10.22 -15.02 9.47
N PRO A 7 -11.52 -15.02 9.82
CA PRO A 7 -11.98 -14.44 11.08
C PRO A 7 -11.20 -15.02 12.27
N GLY A 8 -10.70 -14.13 13.13
CA GLY A 8 -9.94 -14.52 14.33
C GLY A 8 -8.44 -14.73 14.12
N TYR A 9 -7.91 -14.49 12.90
CA TYR A 9 -6.47 -14.56 12.63
C TYR A 9 -5.89 -13.18 12.35
N ASN A 10 -4.72 -12.89 12.92
CA ASN A 10 -3.95 -11.66 12.68
C ASN A 10 -2.92 -11.80 11.55
N PHE A 11 -2.77 -12.99 11.00
CA PHE A 11 -1.79 -13.33 9.98
C PHE A 11 -2.39 -14.30 8.95
N ASN A 12 -1.90 -14.23 7.71
CA ASN A 12 -2.17 -15.22 6.66
C ASN A 12 -0.94 -15.37 5.76
N TYR A 13 -0.63 -16.59 5.42
CA TYR A 13 0.39 -16.97 4.43
C TYR A 13 -0.30 -17.59 3.21
N ALA A 14 0.07 -17.14 2.02
CA ALA A 14 -0.43 -17.71 0.78
C ALA A 14 0.66 -17.78 -0.29
N ARG A 15 0.80 -18.90 -0.99
CA ARG A 15 1.51 -18.98 -2.26
C ARG A 15 0.56 -18.67 -3.41
N LEU A 16 0.96 -17.75 -4.24
CA LEU A 16 0.24 -17.36 -5.45
C LEU A 16 0.98 -17.92 -6.64
N ARG A 17 0.24 -18.60 -7.51
CA ARG A 17 0.71 -19.00 -8.84
C ARG A 17 -0.30 -18.57 -9.87
N ARG A 18 0.12 -17.82 -10.87
CA ARG A 18 -0.72 -17.33 -11.95
C ARG A 18 -0.06 -17.62 -13.28
N THR A 19 -0.83 -18.16 -14.19
CA THR A 19 -0.44 -18.36 -15.59
C THR A 19 -0.98 -17.21 -16.40
N SER A 20 -0.14 -16.63 -17.23
CA SER A 20 -0.35 -15.56 -18.24
C SER A 20 -1.57 -14.62 -18.13
N ASN A 21 -1.33 -13.33 -18.40
CA ASN A 21 -2.33 -12.28 -18.62
C ASN A 21 -3.39 -12.07 -17.52
N SER A 22 -3.03 -12.32 -16.26
CA SER A 22 -3.92 -12.00 -15.14
C SER A 22 -3.75 -10.54 -14.74
N GLU A 23 -4.71 -9.71 -15.06
CA GLU A 23 -4.82 -8.33 -14.57
C GLU A 23 -5.88 -8.23 -13.47
N MET A 24 -5.62 -7.39 -12.49
CA MET A 24 -6.70 -6.91 -11.63
C MET A 24 -7.57 -5.97 -12.45
N THR A 25 -8.86 -6.23 -12.47
CA THR A 25 -9.85 -5.44 -13.26
C THR A 25 -10.02 -4.03 -12.71
N SER A 26 -9.74 -3.81 -11.41
CA SER A 26 -9.81 -2.54 -10.73
C SER A 26 -8.70 -2.41 -9.70
N ALA A 27 -8.35 -1.18 -9.32
CA ALA A 27 -7.49 -0.94 -8.18
C ALA A 27 -8.24 -1.31 -6.88
N GLU A 28 -7.57 -2.01 -6.00
CA GLU A 28 -8.12 -2.44 -4.70
C GLU A 28 -7.21 -1.93 -3.57
N ALA A 29 -7.81 -1.60 -2.44
CA ALA A 29 -7.09 -1.25 -1.23
C ALA A 29 -7.32 -2.30 -0.14
N TYR A 30 -6.28 -2.61 0.61
CA TYR A 30 -6.42 -3.38 1.85
C TYR A 30 -6.88 -2.44 2.96
N THR A 31 -8.04 -2.68 3.53
CA THR A 31 -8.60 -1.83 4.60
C THR A 31 -8.20 -2.29 5.98
N ASP A 32 -8.20 -3.60 6.22
CA ASP A 32 -8.10 -4.19 7.54
C ASP A 32 -6.73 -4.84 7.83
N PHE A 33 -5.85 -4.90 6.85
CA PHE A 33 -4.55 -5.56 6.97
C PHE A 33 -3.52 -4.94 6.03
N TYR A 34 -2.25 -5.19 6.33
CA TYR A 34 -1.11 -4.93 5.45
C TYR A 34 -0.83 -6.14 4.58
N GLY A 35 -0.20 -5.90 3.44
CA GLY A 35 0.36 -6.97 2.61
C GLY A 35 1.88 -6.87 2.50
N LEU A 36 2.54 -8.01 2.40
CA LEU A 36 3.93 -8.11 1.96
C LEU A 36 4.00 -9.25 0.96
N SER A 37 4.52 -9.00 -0.23
CA SER A 37 4.75 -10.06 -1.21
C SER A 37 6.22 -10.19 -1.55
N TYR A 38 6.68 -11.43 -1.71
CA TYR A 38 8.00 -11.79 -2.22
C TYR A 38 7.83 -12.52 -3.54
N ILE A 39 8.50 -12.06 -4.57
CA ILE A 39 8.39 -12.62 -5.92
C ILE A 39 9.34 -13.80 -6.06
N LEU A 40 8.79 -14.99 -6.33
CA LEU A 40 9.56 -16.22 -6.52
C LEU A 40 9.96 -16.43 -7.98
N ALA A 41 9.07 -16.09 -8.92
CA ALA A 41 9.30 -16.23 -10.35
C ALA A 41 8.40 -15.30 -11.16
N GLY A 42 8.82 -14.98 -12.38
CA GLY A 42 8.09 -14.13 -13.32
C GLY A 42 8.16 -12.65 -12.97
N GLU A 43 7.32 -11.86 -13.64
CA GLU A 43 7.24 -10.41 -13.48
C GLU A 43 5.84 -9.97 -13.10
N ARG A 44 5.77 -8.88 -12.34
CA ARG A 44 4.51 -8.23 -11.99
C ARG A 44 4.66 -6.72 -12.03
N ILE A 45 3.77 -6.05 -12.73
CA ILE A 45 3.69 -4.59 -12.66
C ILE A 45 2.71 -4.23 -11.53
N VAL A 46 3.16 -3.35 -10.64
CA VAL A 46 2.33 -2.78 -9.58
C VAL A 46 2.13 -1.31 -9.86
N TYR A 47 0.89 -0.90 -9.89
CA TYR A 47 0.46 0.49 -10.01
C TYR A 47 -0.07 0.92 -8.64
N SER A 48 0.55 1.93 -8.06
CA SER A 48 0.19 2.49 -6.76
C SER A 48 0.21 4.01 -6.83
N PRO A 49 -0.55 4.71 -6.00
CA PRO A 49 -0.41 6.16 -5.89
C PRO A 49 1.03 6.55 -5.60
N GLY A 50 1.66 7.26 -6.53
CA GLY A 50 3.03 7.76 -6.37
C GLY A 50 4.12 6.91 -6.99
N TYR A 51 3.84 5.67 -7.43
CA TYR A 51 4.82 4.87 -8.15
C TYR A 51 4.20 3.79 -9.02
N THR A 52 4.90 3.45 -10.09
CA THR A 52 4.68 2.22 -10.86
C THR A 52 5.99 1.45 -10.86
N ALA A 53 5.93 0.19 -10.50
CA ALA A 53 7.12 -0.65 -10.42
C ALA A 53 6.92 -1.98 -11.15
N VAL A 54 7.97 -2.46 -11.79
CA VAL A 54 8.08 -3.84 -12.25
C VAL A 54 8.78 -4.62 -11.16
N LEU A 55 8.09 -5.59 -10.61
CA LEU A 55 8.62 -6.55 -9.65
C LEU A 55 9.15 -7.76 -10.40
N GLN A 56 10.33 -8.22 -10.02
CA GLN A 56 11.00 -9.39 -10.56
C GLN A 56 11.29 -10.40 -9.46
N ALA A 57 11.68 -11.61 -9.85
CA ALA A 57 12.09 -12.63 -8.88
C ALA A 57 13.18 -12.10 -7.93
N GLY A 58 12.95 -12.24 -6.63
CA GLY A 58 13.82 -11.73 -5.57
C GLY A 58 13.38 -10.41 -4.95
N ASP A 59 12.37 -9.74 -5.51
CA ASP A 59 11.87 -8.48 -4.99
C ASP A 59 10.84 -8.69 -3.88
N VAL A 60 10.86 -7.75 -2.93
CA VAL A 60 9.84 -7.60 -1.89
C VAL A 60 8.97 -6.39 -2.20
N ASN A 61 7.67 -6.57 -2.14
CA ASN A 61 6.71 -5.47 -2.24
C ASN A 61 5.88 -5.38 -0.95
N PHE A 62 5.96 -4.24 -0.27
CA PHE A 62 5.12 -3.93 0.88
C PHE A 62 3.86 -3.19 0.42
N ILE A 63 2.69 -3.66 0.88
CA ILE A 63 1.39 -3.10 0.50
C ILE A 63 0.76 -2.49 1.76
N PRO A 64 0.80 -1.16 1.91
CA PRO A 64 0.22 -0.48 3.06
C PRO A 64 -1.30 -0.55 3.03
N ARG A 65 -1.93 -0.37 4.21
CA ARG A 65 -3.39 -0.26 4.30
C ARG A 65 -3.90 1.02 3.64
N ASN A 66 -5.13 0.94 3.13
CA ASN A 66 -5.87 2.07 2.55
C ASN A 66 -5.17 2.72 1.34
N VAL A 67 -4.24 2.02 0.71
CA VAL A 67 -3.61 2.46 -0.52
C VAL A 67 -4.18 1.64 -1.68
N TYR A 68 -4.79 2.32 -2.63
CA TYR A 68 -5.29 1.66 -3.84
C TYR A 68 -4.13 1.20 -4.69
N THR A 69 -4.04 -0.10 -4.90
CA THR A 69 -3.04 -0.70 -5.77
C THR A 69 -3.71 -1.55 -6.83
N ARG A 70 -3.11 -1.57 -8.00
CA ARG A 70 -3.45 -2.49 -9.07
C ARG A 70 -2.21 -3.26 -9.46
N ALA A 71 -2.40 -4.48 -9.90
CA ALA A 71 -1.28 -5.26 -10.39
C ALA A 71 -1.65 -6.03 -11.66
N ALA A 72 -0.69 -6.13 -12.56
CA ALA A 72 -0.77 -6.87 -13.81
C ALA A 72 0.43 -7.81 -13.95
N CYS A 73 0.22 -8.96 -14.57
CA CYS A 73 1.30 -9.85 -15.00
C CYS A 73 1.44 -9.70 -16.52
N PRO A 74 2.40 -8.92 -17.02
CA PRO A 74 2.47 -8.54 -18.41
C PRO A 74 3.00 -9.66 -19.32
N SER A 75 3.71 -10.63 -18.75
CA SER A 75 4.35 -11.70 -19.51
C SER A 75 3.47 -12.97 -19.55
N SER A 76 3.71 -13.80 -20.58
CA SER A 76 3.13 -15.14 -20.67
C SER A 76 3.80 -16.14 -19.71
N GLU A 77 4.82 -15.70 -18.98
CA GLU A 77 5.53 -16.53 -18.01
C GLU A 77 4.71 -16.73 -16.74
N VAL A 78 4.98 -17.84 -16.06
CA VAL A 78 4.34 -18.15 -14.80
C VAL A 78 4.82 -17.16 -13.74
N TYR A 79 3.90 -16.42 -13.14
CA TYR A 79 4.16 -15.60 -11.97
C TYR A 79 3.94 -16.41 -10.71
N GLU A 80 4.95 -16.44 -9.85
CA GLU A 80 4.86 -17.04 -8.52
C GLU A 80 5.31 -16.05 -7.44
N ALA A 81 4.57 -15.99 -6.35
CA ALA A 81 4.89 -15.15 -5.20
C ALA A 81 4.37 -15.74 -3.90
N VAL A 82 5.01 -15.38 -2.80
CA VAL A 82 4.44 -15.51 -1.46
C VAL A 82 3.75 -14.19 -1.11
N LEU A 83 2.52 -14.26 -0.63
CA LEU A 83 1.76 -13.13 -0.10
C LEU A 83 1.49 -13.36 1.38
N LEU A 84 2.02 -12.46 2.20
CA LEU A 84 1.71 -12.35 3.63
C LEU A 84 0.67 -11.25 3.83
N LYS A 85 -0.31 -11.49 4.70
CA LYS A 85 -1.26 -10.48 5.16
C LYS A 85 -1.22 -10.46 6.68
N PHE A 86 -1.23 -9.27 7.27
CA PHE A 86 -1.12 -9.14 8.72
C PHE A 86 -1.76 -7.83 9.21
N THR A 87 -2.22 -7.86 10.46
CA THR A 87 -2.87 -6.73 11.13
C THR A 87 -1.91 -6.00 12.08
N ASP A 88 -2.35 -4.86 12.66
CA ASP A 88 -1.56 -4.05 13.59
C ASP A 88 -0.89 -4.85 14.71
N PRO A 89 -1.56 -5.77 15.45
CA PRO A 89 -0.93 -6.55 16.50
C PRO A 89 0.34 -7.30 16.11
N MET A 90 0.50 -7.58 14.81
CA MET A 90 1.68 -8.27 14.29
C MET A 90 2.91 -7.37 14.16
N ILE A 91 2.73 -6.04 14.10
CA ILE A 91 3.82 -5.07 13.87
C ILE A 91 3.88 -3.92 14.88
N ASP A 92 2.92 -3.80 15.80
CA ASP A 92 2.84 -2.70 16.78
C ASP A 92 4.11 -2.54 17.60
N ASP A 93 4.76 -3.64 17.98
CA ASP A 93 6.01 -3.62 18.73
C ASP A 93 7.14 -2.97 17.89
N LEU A 94 7.21 -3.26 16.58
CA LEU A 94 8.20 -2.65 15.69
C LEU A 94 7.97 -1.15 15.58
N LEU A 95 6.71 -0.74 15.40
CA LEU A 95 6.35 0.67 15.27
C LEU A 95 6.61 1.43 16.59
N THR A 96 6.36 0.80 17.72
CA THR A 96 6.61 1.39 19.05
C THR A 96 8.10 1.55 19.32
N LEU A 97 8.93 0.56 18.96
CA LEU A 97 10.37 0.57 19.21
C LEU A 97 11.16 1.50 18.28
N PHE A 98 10.75 1.60 17.04
CA PHE A 98 11.50 2.31 16.00
C PHE A 98 10.85 3.64 15.56
N GLY A 99 9.64 3.94 16.06
CA GLY A 99 8.93 5.18 15.78
C GLY A 99 8.24 5.24 14.42
N ALA A 100 7.64 6.40 14.13
CA ALA A 100 6.89 6.65 12.91
C ALA A 100 7.74 6.58 11.63
N GLU A 101 9.03 6.89 11.71
CA GLU A 101 9.98 6.80 10.58
C GLU A 101 10.01 5.38 10.00
N THR A 102 9.91 4.33 10.84
CA THR A 102 9.86 2.95 10.38
C THR A 102 8.62 2.65 9.55
N TYR A 103 7.49 3.25 9.91
CA TYR A 103 6.27 3.13 9.12
C TYR A 103 6.39 3.88 7.79
N GLU A 104 6.98 5.07 7.79
CA GLU A 104 7.27 5.84 6.58
C GLU A 104 8.27 5.12 5.70
N ASP A 105 9.29 4.50 6.29
CA ASP A 105 10.26 3.67 5.60
C ASP A 105 9.62 2.43 4.96
N LEU A 106 8.67 1.77 5.62
CA LEU A 106 7.94 0.63 5.08
C LEU A 106 6.94 1.04 3.99
N CYS A 107 6.29 2.20 4.14
CA CYS A 107 5.23 2.67 3.25
C CYS A 107 5.71 3.59 2.13
N GLY A 108 6.93 4.11 2.19
CA GLY A 108 7.46 5.11 1.26
C GLY A 108 7.72 4.52 -0.14
N GLU A 109 8.82 3.83 -0.32
CA GLU A 109 9.12 3.08 -1.54
C GLU A 109 8.73 1.62 -1.31
N CYS A 110 7.54 1.24 -1.71
CA CYS A 110 6.95 -0.07 -1.38
C CYS A 110 7.63 -1.28 -2.05
N VAL A 111 8.71 -1.09 -2.79
CA VAL A 111 9.47 -2.16 -3.46
C VAL A 111 10.93 -2.14 -3.02
N ILE A 112 11.44 -3.31 -2.69
CA ILE A 112 12.84 -3.50 -2.27
C ILE A 112 13.46 -4.57 -3.18
N HIS A 113 14.45 -4.18 -3.98
CA HIS A 113 15.29 -5.10 -4.72
C HIS A 113 16.34 -5.71 -3.79
N CYS A 114 16.26 -7.02 -3.59
CA CYS A 114 17.13 -7.70 -2.65
C CYS A 114 18.34 -8.35 -3.35
N GLU A 115 19.51 -8.19 -2.77
CA GLU A 115 20.70 -8.93 -3.21
C GLU A 115 20.54 -10.44 -2.96
N LYS A 116 21.25 -11.28 -3.72
CA LYS A 116 21.16 -12.75 -3.62
C LYS A 116 21.37 -13.29 -2.20
N SER A 117 22.25 -12.66 -1.42
CA SER A 117 22.51 -13.04 -0.03
C SER A 117 21.29 -12.79 0.88
N THR A 118 20.58 -11.70 0.63
CA THR A 118 19.37 -11.33 1.35
C THR A 118 18.16 -12.17 0.88
N GLN A 119 18.09 -12.45 -0.42
CA GLN A 119 17.07 -13.35 -0.98
C GLN A 119 17.12 -14.75 -0.31
N ALA A 120 18.31 -15.30 -0.10
CA ALA A 120 18.48 -16.59 0.59
C ALA A 120 17.96 -16.54 2.03
N LYS A 121 18.21 -15.45 2.77
CA LYS A 121 17.68 -15.25 4.13
C LYS A 121 16.15 -15.13 4.13
N ILE A 122 15.60 -14.37 3.19
CA ILE A 122 14.14 -14.20 3.04
C ILE A 122 13.48 -15.53 2.74
N ILE A 123 13.99 -16.31 1.80
CA ILE A 123 13.45 -17.63 1.46
C ILE A 123 13.44 -18.55 2.69
N THR A 124 14.50 -18.54 3.49
CA THR A 124 14.55 -19.32 4.74
C THR A 124 13.44 -18.91 5.69
N ILE A 125 13.26 -17.61 5.92
CA ILE A 125 12.21 -17.08 6.79
C ILE A 125 10.81 -17.46 6.27
N LEU A 126 10.58 -17.35 4.96
CA LEU A 126 9.31 -17.68 4.33
C LEU A 126 8.98 -19.16 4.43
N ASN A 127 9.99 -20.06 4.31
CA ASN A 127 9.80 -21.49 4.50
C ASN A 127 9.45 -21.84 5.96
N ASP A 128 10.10 -21.17 6.93
CA ASP A 128 9.78 -21.31 8.35
C ASP A 128 8.32 -20.86 8.62
N MET A 129 7.91 -19.73 8.02
CA MET A 129 6.52 -19.23 8.11
C MET A 129 5.52 -20.21 7.49
N GLU A 130 5.84 -20.78 6.32
CA GLU A 130 4.97 -21.75 5.64
C GLU A 130 4.77 -23.00 6.48
N SER A 131 5.87 -23.51 7.05
CA SER A 131 5.83 -24.67 7.95
C SER A 131 4.96 -24.41 9.17
N GLU A 132 5.15 -23.26 9.83
CA GLU A 132 4.37 -22.88 11.01
C GLU A 132 2.89 -22.65 10.67
N TRP A 133 2.60 -22.02 9.53
CA TRP A 133 1.24 -21.76 9.06
C TRP A 133 0.48 -23.06 8.75
N ASN A 134 1.16 -24.03 8.14
CA ASN A 134 0.56 -25.32 7.80
C ASN A 134 0.28 -26.21 9.04
N HIS A 135 0.99 -25.98 10.14
CA HIS A 135 0.83 -26.70 11.40
C HIS A 135 0.34 -25.80 12.55
N TYR A 136 -0.53 -24.83 12.19
CA TYR A 136 -0.98 -23.76 13.09
C TYR A 136 -1.58 -24.30 14.40
N ASN A 137 -1.09 -23.75 15.51
CA ASN A 137 -1.51 -24.08 16.87
C ASN A 137 -1.51 -22.83 17.77
N LYS A 138 -1.78 -22.97 19.07
CA LYS A 138 -1.89 -21.85 20.01
C LYS A 138 -0.62 -20.99 20.17
N TYR A 139 0.55 -21.49 19.76
CA TYR A 139 1.83 -20.76 19.84
C TYR A 139 2.21 -20.09 18.53
N SER A 140 1.56 -20.48 17.44
CA SER A 140 1.94 -20.13 16.07
C SER A 140 1.88 -18.61 15.81
N GLU A 141 0.92 -17.90 16.41
CA GLU A 141 0.82 -16.45 16.23
C GLU A 141 2.07 -15.72 16.73
N LEU A 142 2.62 -16.14 17.88
CA LEU A 142 3.84 -15.53 18.42
C LEU A 142 5.07 -15.87 17.59
N ILE A 143 5.17 -17.10 17.10
CA ILE A 143 6.26 -17.54 16.21
C ILE A 143 6.21 -16.77 14.90
N LEU A 144 5.03 -16.70 14.26
CA LEU A 144 4.82 -15.97 13.02
C LEU A 144 5.09 -14.47 13.18
N LYS A 145 4.73 -13.87 14.33
CA LYS A 145 5.06 -12.49 14.66
C LYS A 145 6.58 -12.27 14.69
N GLY A 146 7.32 -13.14 15.37
CA GLY A 146 8.78 -13.07 15.41
C GLY A 146 9.44 -13.22 14.04
N LEU A 147 8.96 -14.17 13.22
CA LEU A 147 9.43 -14.36 11.85
C LEU A 147 9.10 -13.16 10.95
N LEU A 148 7.91 -12.54 11.10
CA LEU A 148 7.52 -11.33 10.38
C LEU A 148 8.43 -10.16 10.75
N HIS A 149 8.71 -9.95 12.04
CA HIS A 149 9.65 -8.93 12.48
C HIS A 149 11.05 -9.13 11.88
N ARG A 150 11.55 -10.37 11.90
CA ARG A 150 12.84 -10.72 11.28
C ARG A 150 12.85 -10.42 9.78
N LEU A 151 11.77 -10.73 9.07
CA LEU A 151 11.61 -10.45 7.64
C LEU A 151 11.63 -8.95 7.38
N ILE A 152 10.80 -8.18 8.07
CA ILE A 152 10.72 -6.71 7.93
C ILE A 152 12.09 -6.05 8.21
N ILE A 153 12.76 -6.42 9.31
CA ILE A 153 14.07 -5.88 9.66
C ILE A 153 15.11 -6.25 8.59
N THR A 154 15.04 -7.45 8.02
CA THR A 154 15.93 -7.87 6.94
C THR A 154 15.75 -6.98 5.72
N CYS A 155 14.51 -6.70 5.32
CA CYS A 155 14.17 -5.81 4.20
C CYS A 155 14.61 -4.36 4.46
N LEU A 156 14.37 -3.83 5.67
CA LEU A 156 14.77 -2.46 6.03
C LEU A 156 16.31 -2.27 6.01
N ARG A 157 17.06 -3.30 6.42
CA ARG A 157 18.53 -3.26 6.35
C ARG A 157 19.02 -3.24 4.91
N GLU A 158 18.42 -4.03 4.03
CA GLU A 158 18.74 -4.04 2.60
C GLU A 158 18.55 -2.66 1.98
N ARG A 159 17.43 -2.01 2.25
CA ARG A 159 17.11 -0.66 1.76
C ARG A 159 18.17 0.38 2.19
N LYS A 160 18.64 0.33 3.44
CA LYS A 160 19.67 1.26 3.94
C LYS A 160 21.06 1.05 3.32
N LEU A 161 21.33 -0.12 2.75
CA LEU A 161 22.59 -0.45 2.07
C LEU A 161 22.67 0.04 0.61
N GLY A 162 21.64 0.77 0.14
CA GLY A 162 21.64 1.38 -1.19
C GLY A 162 21.03 0.49 -2.26
N GLY A 163 19.91 -0.15 -1.95
CA GLY A 163 19.08 -0.80 -2.98
C GLY A 163 18.85 0.15 -4.14
N VAL A 164 19.10 -0.35 -5.37
CA VAL A 164 19.02 0.44 -6.61
C VAL A 164 17.66 1.11 -6.70
N PRO A 165 17.57 2.42 -6.99
CA PRO A 165 16.29 3.07 -7.22
C PRO A 165 15.53 2.32 -8.30
N ILE A 166 14.25 2.08 -8.06
CA ILE A 166 13.33 1.47 -9.03
C ILE A 166 13.58 2.16 -10.38
N GLN A 167 13.90 1.38 -11.42
CA GLN A 167 13.90 1.90 -12.77
C GLN A 167 12.46 2.32 -13.10
N LEU A 168 12.19 3.61 -12.94
CA LEU A 168 10.93 4.23 -13.38
C LEU A 168 10.80 3.95 -14.88
N LEU A 169 9.84 3.12 -15.23
CA LEU A 169 9.50 2.83 -16.61
C LEU A 169 9.04 4.14 -17.29
N GLU A 170 9.79 4.51 -18.34
CA GLU A 170 9.51 5.51 -19.37
C GLU A 170 8.86 6.87 -18.99
N LYS A 171 9.20 7.94 -19.72
CA LYS A 171 8.69 9.32 -19.59
C LYS A 171 7.15 9.49 -19.42
N LYS A 172 6.37 8.52 -19.85
CA LYS A 172 4.91 8.48 -19.61
C LYS A 172 4.56 8.35 -18.11
N HIS A 173 5.43 7.73 -17.33
CA HIS A 173 5.22 7.49 -15.91
C HIS A 173 5.70 8.66 -15.04
N GLU A 174 6.70 9.43 -15.49
CA GLU A 174 7.14 10.66 -14.80
C GLU A 174 5.97 11.64 -14.64
N CYS A 175 5.23 11.89 -15.72
CA CYS A 175 4.07 12.77 -15.69
C CYS A 175 3.01 12.32 -14.66
N LEU A 176 2.74 11.01 -14.56
CA LEU A 176 1.78 10.48 -13.58
C LEU A 176 2.33 10.59 -12.15
N CYS A 177 3.60 10.28 -11.94
CA CYS A 177 4.25 10.41 -10.63
C CYS A 177 4.25 11.87 -10.15
N ASP A 178 4.57 12.80 -11.03
CA ASP A 178 4.55 14.23 -10.70
C ASP A 178 3.13 14.75 -10.45
N ALA A 179 2.14 14.29 -11.23
CA ALA A 179 0.75 14.60 -10.99
C ALA A 179 0.27 14.09 -9.62
N ILE A 180 0.62 12.87 -9.26
CA ILE A 180 0.28 12.29 -7.95
C ILE A 180 0.97 13.05 -6.82
N LYS A 181 2.25 13.39 -6.98
CA LYS A 181 2.99 14.19 -6.01
C LYS A 181 2.35 15.57 -5.82
N TYR A 182 1.98 16.23 -6.92
CA TYR A 182 1.27 17.50 -6.89
C TYR A 182 -0.05 17.39 -6.13
N ILE A 183 -0.89 16.39 -6.45
CA ILE A 183 -2.16 16.15 -5.76
C ILE A 183 -1.94 16.01 -4.25
N LYS A 184 -0.95 15.20 -3.84
CA LYS A 184 -0.68 14.94 -2.41
C LYS A 184 -0.21 16.18 -1.66
N THR A 185 0.63 17.02 -2.27
CA THR A 185 1.14 18.24 -1.64
C THR A 185 0.10 19.35 -1.58
N HIS A 186 -0.87 19.39 -2.51
CA HIS A 186 -1.92 20.42 -2.60
C HIS A 186 -3.31 19.87 -2.24
N LEU A 187 -3.37 18.77 -1.49
CA LEU A 187 -4.63 18.06 -1.23
C LEU A 187 -5.67 18.95 -0.52
N HIS A 188 -5.22 19.79 0.42
CA HIS A 188 -6.04 20.76 1.16
C HIS A 188 -6.63 21.88 0.27
N GLU A 189 -6.00 22.18 -0.86
CA GLU A 189 -6.46 23.14 -1.85
C GLU A 189 -7.50 22.56 -2.83
N ASN A 190 -7.77 21.24 -2.74
CA ASN A 190 -8.67 20.52 -3.60
C ASN A 190 -8.29 20.61 -5.10
N PRO A 191 -7.11 20.12 -5.49
CA PRO A 191 -6.58 20.32 -6.83
C PRO A 191 -7.51 19.74 -7.90
N SER A 192 -7.76 20.53 -8.94
CA SER A 192 -8.55 20.13 -10.09
C SER A 192 -7.70 19.34 -11.12
N LEU A 193 -8.37 18.59 -12.00
CA LEU A 193 -7.72 17.92 -13.12
C LEU A 193 -6.97 18.91 -14.00
N LYS A 194 -7.52 20.12 -14.20
CA LYS A 194 -6.91 21.14 -15.04
C LYS A 194 -5.62 21.67 -14.41
N GLU A 195 -5.66 22.09 -13.15
CA GLU A 195 -4.48 22.60 -12.42
C GLU A 195 -3.37 21.56 -12.38
N THR A 196 -3.73 20.29 -12.10
CA THR A 196 -2.75 19.20 -12.08
C THR A 196 -2.15 18.96 -13.47
N ALA A 197 -2.96 18.99 -14.53
CA ALA A 197 -2.49 18.83 -15.90
C ALA A 197 -1.57 19.98 -16.35
N ASP A 198 -1.93 21.22 -15.98
CA ASP A 198 -1.10 22.41 -16.25
C ASP A 198 0.26 22.30 -15.53
N TYR A 199 0.27 21.83 -14.28
CA TYR A 199 1.51 21.63 -13.50
C TYR A 199 2.46 20.61 -14.17
N VAL A 200 1.93 19.50 -14.66
CA VAL A 200 2.75 18.46 -15.33
C VAL A 200 2.88 18.68 -16.84
N HIS A 201 2.49 19.84 -17.35
CA HIS A 201 2.64 20.29 -18.75
C HIS A 201 1.97 19.38 -19.78
N VAL A 202 0.77 18.87 -19.46
CA VAL A 202 -0.04 18.05 -20.40
C VAL A 202 -1.48 18.57 -20.49
N SER A 203 -2.24 18.07 -21.46
CA SER A 203 -3.67 18.38 -21.53
C SER A 203 -4.46 17.61 -20.46
N SER A 204 -5.55 18.20 -19.95
CA SER A 204 -6.46 17.53 -19.00
C SER A 204 -7.01 16.21 -19.56
N SER A 205 -7.30 16.16 -20.86
CA SER A 205 -7.76 14.94 -21.54
C SER A 205 -6.70 13.83 -21.53
N TYR A 206 -5.43 14.20 -21.73
CA TYR A 206 -4.32 13.25 -21.69
C TYR A 206 -4.10 12.73 -20.26
N LEU A 207 -4.07 13.64 -19.27
CA LEU A 207 -3.92 13.26 -17.86
C LEU A 207 -5.06 12.33 -17.41
N SER A 208 -6.32 12.66 -17.76
CA SER A 208 -7.47 11.80 -17.44
C SER A 208 -7.34 10.41 -18.04
N LYS A 209 -6.88 10.30 -19.29
CA LYS A 209 -6.62 9.01 -19.94
C LYS A 209 -5.51 8.22 -19.24
N ILE A 210 -4.45 8.89 -18.77
CA ILE A 210 -3.37 8.22 -18.02
C ILE A 210 -3.90 7.67 -16.71
N PHE A 211 -4.69 8.43 -15.93
CA PHE A 211 -5.30 7.93 -14.69
C PHE A 211 -6.14 6.67 -14.95
N ILE A 212 -6.99 6.69 -15.97
CA ILE A 212 -7.81 5.53 -16.31
C ILE A 212 -6.96 4.36 -16.83
N SER A 213 -5.99 4.61 -17.72
CA SER A 213 -5.21 3.53 -18.32
C SER A 213 -4.16 2.91 -17.38
N GLN A 214 -3.59 3.69 -16.49
CA GLN A 214 -2.51 3.24 -15.58
C GLN A 214 -3.02 2.86 -14.20
N LEU A 215 -3.93 3.68 -13.62
CA LEU A 215 -4.46 3.44 -12.28
C LEU A 215 -5.86 2.81 -12.31
N HIS A 216 -6.51 2.72 -13.48
CA HIS A 216 -7.89 2.24 -13.65
C HIS A 216 -8.89 2.91 -12.70
N THR A 217 -8.62 4.17 -12.39
CA THR A 217 -9.49 5.02 -11.58
C THR A 217 -9.61 6.38 -12.25
N SER A 218 -10.71 7.08 -12.03
CA SER A 218 -10.81 8.47 -12.47
C SER A 218 -9.93 9.38 -11.60
N PHE A 219 -9.52 10.53 -12.15
CA PHE A 219 -8.81 11.56 -11.39
C PHE A 219 -9.58 11.95 -10.12
N SER A 220 -10.89 12.12 -10.21
CA SER A 220 -11.74 12.51 -9.09
C SER A 220 -11.81 11.44 -7.99
N ASP A 221 -11.92 10.16 -8.37
CA ASP A 221 -11.91 9.06 -7.41
C ASP A 221 -10.55 8.90 -6.76
N PHE A 222 -9.47 9.12 -7.52
CA PHE A 222 -8.12 9.14 -6.98
C PHE A 222 -7.95 10.25 -5.92
N VAL A 223 -8.30 11.49 -6.24
CA VAL A 223 -8.25 12.61 -5.28
C VAL A 223 -9.10 12.33 -4.05
N LEU A 224 -10.30 11.77 -4.23
CA LEU A 224 -11.16 11.39 -3.11
C LEU A 224 -10.51 10.34 -2.21
N SER A 225 -9.86 9.33 -2.80
CA SER A 225 -9.15 8.30 -2.02
C SER A 225 -8.01 8.89 -1.19
N GLU A 226 -7.22 9.81 -1.77
CA GLU A 226 -6.14 10.50 -1.06
C GLU A 226 -6.66 11.36 0.11
N LYS A 227 -7.80 12.05 -0.08
CA LYS A 227 -8.46 12.83 0.98
C LYS A 227 -8.91 11.94 2.13
N VAL A 228 -9.53 10.79 1.83
CA VAL A 228 -9.95 9.82 2.85
C VAL A 228 -8.75 9.27 3.61
N GLN A 229 -7.64 8.94 2.94
CA GLN A 229 -6.41 8.48 3.59
C GLN A 229 -5.80 9.56 4.50
N CYS A 230 -5.75 10.81 4.03
CA CYS A 230 -5.30 11.94 4.84
C CYS A 230 -6.15 12.07 6.11
N ALA A 231 -7.48 12.04 5.96
CA ALA A 231 -8.40 12.10 7.09
C ALA A 231 -8.23 10.93 8.06
N GLN A 232 -8.00 9.70 7.59
CA GLN A 232 -7.72 8.54 8.45
C GLN A 232 -6.47 8.76 9.30
N LYS A 233 -5.36 9.22 8.69
CA LYS A 233 -4.13 9.54 9.42
C LYS A 233 -4.36 10.61 10.49
N LEU A 234 -5.08 11.67 10.16
CA LEU A 234 -5.40 12.75 11.10
C LEU A 234 -6.33 12.27 12.23
N LEU A 235 -7.30 11.42 11.94
CA LEU A 235 -8.20 10.85 12.94
C LEU A 235 -7.47 10.00 13.99
N ILE A 236 -6.43 9.28 13.59
CA ILE A 236 -5.64 8.41 14.48
C ILE A 236 -4.57 9.21 15.23
N ASN A 237 -3.83 10.06 14.52
CA ASN A 237 -2.58 10.65 15.00
C ASN A 237 -2.71 12.09 15.52
N SER A 238 -3.92 12.66 15.56
CA SER A 238 -4.09 14.05 15.99
C SER A 238 -5.31 14.25 16.89
N LYS A 239 -5.28 15.36 17.67
CA LYS A 239 -6.41 15.85 18.47
C LYS A 239 -7.29 16.87 17.72
N LEU A 240 -7.13 16.98 16.41
CA LEU A 240 -7.90 17.91 15.60
C LEU A 240 -9.41 17.62 15.67
N SER A 241 -10.21 18.67 15.69
CA SER A 241 -11.68 18.56 15.58
C SER A 241 -12.09 18.02 14.21
N MET A 242 -13.30 17.51 14.07
CA MET A 242 -13.82 17.02 12.78
C MET A 242 -13.80 18.10 11.71
N THR A 243 -14.08 19.35 12.09
CA THR A 243 -14.03 20.48 11.16
C THR A 243 -12.61 20.77 10.67
N GLN A 244 -11.63 20.75 11.57
CA GLN A 244 -10.22 20.92 11.18
C GLN A 244 -9.75 19.77 10.27
N ILE A 245 -10.08 18.51 10.58
CA ILE A 245 -9.75 17.38 9.72
C ILE A 245 -10.40 17.50 8.35
N THR A 246 -11.65 17.96 8.28
CA THR A 246 -12.35 18.22 7.02
C THR A 246 -11.57 19.18 6.15
N MET A 247 -11.10 20.28 6.74
CA MET A 247 -10.32 21.32 6.02
C MET A 247 -8.94 20.80 5.61
N GLU A 248 -8.19 20.22 6.53
CA GLU A 248 -6.84 19.68 6.27
C GLU A 248 -6.84 18.58 5.22
N ALA A 249 -7.87 17.72 5.21
CA ALA A 249 -8.03 16.69 4.21
C ALA A 249 -8.62 17.21 2.87
N GLY A 250 -8.90 18.51 2.75
CA GLY A 250 -9.36 19.14 1.52
C GLY A 250 -10.82 18.87 1.15
N PHE A 251 -11.69 18.57 2.12
CA PHE A 251 -13.13 18.44 1.87
C PHE A 251 -13.83 19.77 1.99
N SER A 252 -14.84 19.99 1.12
CA SER A 252 -15.59 21.26 1.06
C SER A 252 -16.57 21.46 2.21
N SER A 253 -17.00 20.39 2.90
CA SER A 253 -17.92 20.46 4.03
C SER A 253 -17.83 19.21 4.91
N ASN A 254 -18.22 19.35 6.20
CA ASN A 254 -18.28 18.23 7.15
C ASN A 254 -19.28 17.16 6.72
N ALA A 255 -20.40 17.55 6.10
CA ALA A 255 -21.41 16.60 5.63
C ALA A 255 -20.84 15.74 4.49
N TYR A 256 -20.26 16.38 3.47
CA TYR A 256 -19.63 15.68 2.35
C TYR A 256 -18.46 14.79 2.79
N PHE A 257 -17.62 15.29 3.71
CA PHE A 257 -16.58 14.49 4.34
C PHE A 257 -17.14 13.22 5.00
N SER A 258 -18.15 13.36 5.86
CA SER A 258 -18.73 12.23 6.60
C SER A 258 -19.33 11.18 5.67
N ASP A 259 -20.03 11.60 4.62
CA ASP A 259 -20.64 10.70 3.64
C ASP A 259 -19.60 9.96 2.81
N CYS A 260 -18.60 10.69 2.27
CA CYS A 260 -17.50 10.10 1.51
C CYS A 260 -16.67 9.14 2.36
N PHE A 261 -16.31 9.57 3.57
CA PHE A 261 -15.51 8.76 4.48
C PHE A 261 -16.24 7.45 4.86
N LYS A 262 -17.52 7.53 5.22
CA LYS A 262 -18.33 6.35 5.54
C LYS A 262 -18.51 5.42 4.33
N ARG A 263 -18.70 5.97 3.14
CA ARG A 263 -18.80 5.19 1.89
C ARG A 263 -17.49 4.43 1.60
N CYS A 264 -16.33 5.04 1.85
CA CYS A 264 -15.03 4.44 1.58
C CYS A 264 -14.55 3.49 2.67
N THR A 265 -14.89 3.76 3.95
CA THR A 265 -14.34 3.02 5.10
C THR A 265 -15.35 2.13 5.83
N GLY A 266 -16.65 2.26 5.51
CA GLY A 266 -17.73 1.57 6.21
C GLY A 266 -18.12 2.20 7.56
N LEU A 267 -17.29 3.09 8.13
CA LEU A 267 -17.48 3.73 9.43
C LEU A 267 -17.60 5.25 9.28
N SER A 268 -18.37 5.90 10.16
CA SER A 268 -18.30 7.36 10.24
C SER A 268 -16.94 7.81 10.80
N PRO A 269 -16.46 9.04 10.51
CA PRO A 269 -15.19 9.55 11.03
C PRO A 269 -15.07 9.42 12.56
N THR A 270 -16.16 9.70 13.29
CA THR A 270 -16.20 9.58 14.76
C THR A 270 -16.10 8.13 15.23
N GLN A 271 -16.80 7.21 14.56
CA GLN A 271 -16.69 5.78 14.84
C GLN A 271 -15.28 5.26 14.54
N PHE A 272 -14.69 5.69 13.43
CA PHE A 272 -13.35 5.32 13.02
C PHE A 272 -12.30 5.79 14.04
N ARG A 273 -12.38 7.04 14.53
CA ARG A 273 -11.48 7.55 15.59
C ARG A 273 -11.58 6.71 16.87
N LYS A 274 -12.81 6.39 17.31
CA LYS A 274 -13.02 5.57 18.52
C LYS A 274 -12.47 4.15 18.37
N ALA A 275 -12.69 3.53 17.22
CA ALA A 275 -12.27 2.16 16.96
C ALA A 275 -10.74 2.00 16.86
N ASN A 276 -10.01 3.05 16.44
CA ASN A 276 -8.57 3.03 16.24
C ASN A 276 -7.78 3.75 17.37
N GLY A 277 -8.38 3.96 18.52
CA GLY A 277 -7.70 4.54 19.70
C GLY A 277 -7.23 5.98 19.49
N GLY A 278 -7.85 6.72 18.58
CA GLY A 278 -7.47 8.09 18.25
C GLY A 278 -7.44 8.98 19.50
N LEU A 279 -6.47 9.87 19.55
CA LEU A 279 -6.29 10.82 20.66
C LEU A 279 -7.56 11.66 20.84
N CYS A 280 -8.25 11.48 21.97
CA CYS A 280 -9.41 12.30 22.38
C CYS A 280 -8.95 13.64 22.96
#